data_a46d3df20c6766c2acf3e86b3e2f67b3
#
_entry.id   a46d3df20c6766c2acf3e86b3e2f67b3
#
_cell.length_a   1.000
_cell.length_b   1.000
_cell.length_c   1.000
_cell.angle_alpha   90.00
_cell.angle_beta   90.00
_cell.angle_gamma   90.00
#
_symmetry.space_group_name_H-M   'P 1'
#
loop_
_entity.id
_entity.type
_entity.pdbx_description
1 polymer ?
#
loop_
_entity_poly.entity_id
_entity_poly.type
_entity_poly.pdbx_seq_one_letter_code
_entity_poly.pdbx_strand_id
1 'polypeptide(L)'
;ITLEDTLILDKVQKKKSLDDAEFNYLKKKKFIEGRKGSNYISYNVIEPTENKELLAEYINNRGLDDKYFKELILEFIAKSGKVKRKDIDNLIIPKLSPVLNDSKKKNKVTNLLTYLRLEGKIKSLPGYLWEKI
;
A
#
# COMPACT_ATOMS: atom_id res chain seq x y z
N ILE A 1 -13.28 -15.45 13.41
CA ILE A 1 -12.11 -14.87 14.11
C ILE A 1 -12.06 -15.46 15.52
N THR A 2 -10.93 -16.04 15.87
CA THR A 2 -10.69 -16.61 17.19
C THR A 2 -10.26 -15.55 18.19
N LEU A 3 -10.23 -15.89 19.49
CA LEU A 3 -9.68 -15.01 20.52
C LEU A 3 -8.21 -14.69 20.24
N GLU A 4 -7.43 -15.67 19.78
CA GLU A 4 -6.03 -15.49 19.43
C GLU A 4 -5.88 -14.49 18.28
N ASP A 5 -6.71 -14.60 17.23
CA ASP A 5 -6.75 -13.64 16.13
C ASP A 5 -7.02 -12.23 16.65
N THR A 6 -7.97 -12.08 17.56
CA THR A 6 -8.32 -10.79 18.15
C THR A 6 -7.14 -10.15 18.90
N LEU A 7 -6.38 -10.95 19.64
CA LEU A 7 -5.22 -10.48 20.39
C LEU A 7 -4.11 -10.00 19.45
N ILE A 8 -3.86 -10.72 18.36
CA ILE A 8 -2.84 -10.33 17.38
C ILE A 8 -3.29 -9.08 16.60
N LEU A 9 -4.56 -9.01 16.21
CA LEU A 9 -5.12 -7.84 15.53
C LEU A 9 -5.10 -6.59 16.41
N ASP A 10 -5.28 -6.75 17.73
CA ASP A 10 -5.13 -5.63 18.67
C ASP A 10 -3.73 -5.02 18.61
N LYS A 11 -2.69 -5.84 18.48
CA LYS A 11 -1.32 -5.36 18.28
C LYS A 11 -1.21 -4.52 17.00
N VAL A 12 -1.82 -4.95 15.91
CA VAL A 12 -1.83 -4.20 14.64
C VAL A 12 -2.50 -2.84 14.82
N GLN A 13 -3.68 -2.82 15.46
CA GLN A 13 -4.42 -1.59 15.71
C GLN A 13 -3.62 -0.59 16.56
N LYS A 14 -2.88 -1.08 17.55
CA LYS A 14 -2.05 -0.26 18.44
C LYS A 14 -0.67 0.06 17.85
N LYS A 15 -0.41 -0.30 16.61
CA LYS A 15 0.86 -0.09 15.93
C LYS A 15 2.05 -0.77 16.63
N LYS A 16 1.81 -1.86 17.32
CA LYS A 16 2.85 -2.68 17.95
C LYS A 16 3.51 -3.60 16.91
N SER A 17 4.77 -3.91 17.14
CA SER A 17 5.51 -4.85 16.28
C SER A 17 4.93 -6.26 16.36
N LEU A 18 4.86 -6.93 15.22
CA LEU A 18 4.52 -8.34 15.12
C LEU A 18 5.79 -9.16 14.94
N ASP A 19 5.85 -10.35 15.57
CA ASP A 19 6.90 -11.29 15.23
C ASP A 19 6.61 -11.95 13.86
N ASP A 20 7.57 -12.68 13.31
CA ASP A 20 7.44 -13.30 11.99
C ASP A 20 6.28 -14.31 11.94
N ALA A 21 6.06 -15.06 13.00
CA ALA A 21 4.97 -16.04 13.09
C ALA A 21 3.60 -15.33 13.08
N GLU A 22 3.45 -14.29 13.86
CA GLU A 22 2.22 -13.48 13.92
C GLU A 22 1.94 -12.82 12.56
N PHE A 23 2.94 -12.21 11.96
CA PHE A 23 2.83 -11.56 10.65
C PHE A 23 2.41 -12.56 9.57
N ASN A 24 3.09 -13.70 9.49
CA ASN A 24 2.78 -14.73 8.49
C ASN A 24 1.39 -15.33 8.67
N TYR A 25 0.95 -15.49 9.92
CA TYR A 25 -0.39 -15.96 10.24
C TYR A 25 -1.45 -15.00 9.73
N LEU A 26 -1.33 -13.70 10.06
CA LEU A 26 -2.29 -12.68 9.62
C LEU A 26 -2.28 -12.48 8.11
N LYS A 27 -1.11 -12.55 7.48
CA LYS A 27 -0.95 -12.50 6.04
C LYS A 27 -1.70 -13.64 5.35
N LYS A 28 -1.52 -14.86 5.84
CA LYS A 28 -2.19 -16.06 5.29
C LYS A 28 -3.69 -15.95 5.41
N LYS A 29 -4.20 -15.40 6.50
CA LYS A 29 -5.63 -15.18 6.74
C LYS A 29 -6.18 -13.95 6.01
N LYS A 30 -5.32 -13.13 5.42
CA LYS A 30 -5.68 -11.86 4.77
C LYS A 30 -6.37 -10.87 5.72
N PHE A 31 -5.90 -10.80 6.95
CA PHE A 31 -6.45 -9.91 7.98
C PHE A 31 -5.75 -8.55 8.04
N ILE A 32 -4.64 -8.38 7.34
CA ILE A 32 -3.86 -7.15 7.33
C ILE A 32 -3.60 -6.64 5.92
N GLU A 33 -3.42 -5.33 5.80
CA GLU A 33 -3.04 -4.61 4.58
C GLU A 33 -1.90 -3.64 4.91
N GLY A 34 -1.38 -2.95 3.90
CA GLY A 34 -0.39 -1.91 4.06
C GLY A 34 1.05 -2.38 3.84
N ARG A 35 1.99 -1.43 3.96
CA ARG A 35 3.42 -1.67 3.79
C ARG A 35 3.96 -2.54 4.92
N LYS A 36 5.03 -3.30 4.64
CA LYS A 36 5.77 -4.01 5.67
C LYS A 36 6.25 -3.03 6.74
N GLY A 37 5.96 -3.33 8.01
CA GLY A 37 6.29 -2.48 9.14
C GLY A 37 5.28 -1.36 9.42
N SER A 38 4.28 -1.16 8.54
CA SER A 38 3.20 -0.19 8.70
C SER A 38 1.87 -0.82 8.32
N ASN A 39 1.63 -2.04 8.81
CA ASN A 39 0.41 -2.78 8.53
C ASN A 39 -0.78 -2.24 9.33
N TYR A 40 -1.96 -2.43 8.79
CA TYR A 40 -3.23 -2.09 9.44
C TYR A 40 -4.28 -3.18 9.14
N ILE A 41 -5.35 -3.17 9.92
CA ILE A 41 -6.40 -4.19 9.80
C ILE A 41 -7.09 -4.07 8.44
N SER A 42 -7.30 -5.20 7.76
CA SER A 42 -7.89 -5.21 6.42
C SER A 42 -9.37 -4.88 6.43
N TYR A 43 -9.88 -4.40 5.29
CA TYR A 43 -11.29 -4.14 5.09
C TYR A 43 -12.16 -5.38 5.33
N ASN A 44 -11.67 -6.57 4.97
CA ASN A 44 -12.38 -7.83 5.17
C ASN A 44 -12.72 -8.11 6.65
N VAL A 45 -11.88 -7.62 7.57
CA VAL A 45 -12.10 -7.77 9.02
C VAL A 45 -13.04 -6.67 9.53
N ILE A 46 -12.90 -5.45 9.01
CA ILE A 46 -13.63 -4.27 9.48
C ILE A 46 -15.08 -4.25 9.02
N GLU A 47 -15.33 -4.57 7.75
CA GLU A 47 -16.66 -4.50 7.14
C GLU A 47 -17.74 -5.25 7.96
N PRO A 48 -17.53 -6.53 8.37
CA PRO A 48 -18.55 -7.26 9.11
C PRO A 48 -18.89 -6.66 10.47
N THR A 49 -18.01 -5.83 11.04
CA THR A 49 -18.24 -5.20 12.36
C THR A 49 -19.21 -4.03 12.29
N GLU A 50 -19.39 -3.43 11.10
CA GLU A 50 -20.18 -2.21 10.91
C GLU A 50 -19.70 -1.04 11.78
N ASN A 51 -18.47 -1.10 12.28
CA ASN A 51 -17.90 -0.08 13.16
C ASN A 51 -17.36 1.09 12.34
N LYS A 52 -17.99 2.25 12.47
CA LYS A 52 -17.63 3.46 11.71
C LYS A 52 -16.27 4.02 12.07
N GLU A 53 -15.86 3.88 13.33
CA GLU A 53 -14.53 4.36 13.78
C GLU A 53 -13.41 3.53 13.17
N LEU A 54 -13.56 2.20 13.14
CA LEU A 54 -12.59 1.31 12.51
C LEU A 54 -12.51 1.55 11.01
N LEU A 55 -13.64 1.80 10.36
CA LEU A 55 -13.66 2.13 8.94
C LEU A 55 -12.95 3.45 8.66
N ALA A 56 -13.15 4.46 9.49
CA ALA A 56 -12.47 5.75 9.36
C ALA A 56 -10.96 5.60 9.51
N GLU A 57 -10.50 4.80 10.47
CA GLU A 57 -9.06 4.48 10.63
C GLU A 57 -8.50 3.77 9.40
N TYR A 58 -9.25 2.81 8.85
CA TYR A 58 -8.84 2.09 7.64
C TYR A 58 -8.65 3.05 6.46
N ILE A 59 -9.62 3.92 6.22
CA ILE A 59 -9.57 4.90 5.12
C ILE A 59 -8.37 5.83 5.29
N ASN A 60 -8.13 6.29 6.51
CA ASN A 60 -6.99 7.16 6.82
C ASN A 60 -5.66 6.46 6.59
N ASN A 61 -5.49 5.24 7.08
CA ASN A 61 -4.27 4.46 6.91
C ASN A 61 -3.98 4.17 5.45
N ARG A 62 -5.01 3.82 4.68
CA ARG A 62 -4.88 3.58 3.25
C ARG A 62 -4.49 4.84 2.50
N GLY A 63 -5.07 5.98 2.86
CA GLY A 63 -4.75 7.27 2.26
C GLY A 63 -3.32 7.71 2.56
N LEU A 64 -2.83 7.49 3.77
CA LEU A 64 -1.45 7.78 4.14
C LEU A 64 -0.45 6.90 3.39
N ASP A 65 -0.78 5.62 3.22
CA ASP A 65 0.03 4.67 2.46
C ASP A 65 0.14 5.10 0.99
N ASP A 66 -0.97 5.44 0.36
CA ASP A 66 -1.01 5.92 -1.03
C ASP A 66 -0.23 7.23 -1.20
N LYS A 67 -0.36 8.15 -0.26
CA LYS A 67 0.38 9.42 -0.25
C LYS A 67 1.88 9.19 -0.21
N TYR A 68 2.33 8.28 0.64
CA TYR A 68 3.74 7.90 0.74
C TYR A 68 4.28 7.42 -0.60
N PHE A 69 3.59 6.51 -1.27
CA PHE A 69 4.04 5.99 -2.56
C PHE A 69 4.00 7.03 -3.67
N LYS A 70 3.00 7.88 -3.69
CA LYS A 70 2.92 8.99 -4.66
C LYS A 70 4.10 9.94 -4.52
N GLU A 71 4.45 10.32 -3.30
CA GLU A 71 5.58 11.19 -3.00
C GLU A 71 6.89 10.54 -3.42
N LEU A 72 7.05 9.25 -3.16
CA LEU A 72 8.24 8.48 -3.52
C LEU A 72 8.43 8.44 -5.04
N ILE A 73 7.36 8.22 -5.80
CA ILE A 73 7.39 8.24 -7.27
C ILE A 73 7.78 9.63 -7.78
N LEU A 74 7.17 10.69 -7.24
CA LEU A 74 7.48 12.06 -7.66
C LEU A 74 8.93 12.45 -7.40
N GLU A 75 9.48 12.07 -6.24
CA GLU A 75 10.90 12.30 -5.96
C GLU A 75 11.80 11.58 -6.93
N PHE A 76 11.48 10.32 -7.22
CA PHE A 76 12.27 9.51 -8.14
C PHE A 76 12.30 10.12 -9.55
N ILE A 77 11.13 10.52 -10.06
CA ILE A 77 11.03 11.15 -11.39
C ILE A 77 11.74 12.50 -11.39
N ALA A 78 11.60 13.29 -10.32
CA ALA A 78 12.26 14.60 -10.23
C ALA A 78 13.79 14.49 -10.27
N LYS A 79 14.35 13.47 -9.63
CA LYS A 79 15.80 13.23 -9.61
C LYS A 79 16.32 12.64 -10.90
N SER A 80 15.55 11.77 -11.54
CA SER A 80 15.98 11.01 -12.70
C SER A 80 15.60 11.65 -14.04
N GLY A 81 14.66 12.59 -14.03
CA GLY A 81 14.14 13.26 -15.23
C GLY A 81 13.08 12.42 -15.93
N LYS A 82 13.49 11.54 -16.82
CA LYS A 82 12.57 10.62 -17.53
C LYS A 82 12.81 9.20 -17.02
N VAL A 83 11.76 8.50 -16.65
CA VAL A 83 11.86 7.14 -16.10
C VAL A 83 10.93 6.19 -16.83
N LYS A 84 11.34 4.93 -16.93
CA LYS A 84 10.54 3.85 -17.49
C LYS A 84 9.64 3.25 -16.42
N ARG A 85 8.53 2.66 -16.86
CA ARG A 85 7.63 1.92 -15.95
C ARG A 85 8.40 0.86 -15.17
N LYS A 86 9.34 0.16 -15.80
CA LYS A 86 10.16 -0.86 -15.13
C LYS A 86 10.94 -0.30 -13.96
N ASP A 87 11.49 0.90 -14.09
CA ASP A 87 12.24 1.54 -13.02
C ASP A 87 11.34 1.90 -11.84
N ILE A 88 10.12 2.34 -12.12
CA ILE A 88 9.12 2.63 -11.10
C ILE A 88 8.69 1.35 -10.40
N ASP A 89 8.45 0.27 -11.14
CA ASP A 89 8.11 -1.03 -10.57
C ASP A 89 9.22 -1.52 -9.62
N ASN A 90 10.48 -1.40 -10.04
CA ASN A 90 11.62 -1.81 -9.22
C ASN A 90 11.76 -0.99 -7.93
N LEU A 91 11.32 0.26 -7.95
CA LEU A 91 11.32 1.11 -6.77
C LEU A 91 10.18 0.77 -5.81
N ILE A 92 8.97 0.60 -6.33
CA ILE A 92 7.74 0.54 -5.54
C ILE A 92 7.37 -0.89 -5.12
N ILE A 93 7.43 -1.86 -6.03
CA ILE A 93 6.95 -3.22 -5.78
C ILE A 93 7.58 -3.86 -4.52
N PRO A 94 8.91 -3.76 -4.28
CA PRO A 94 9.50 -4.32 -3.07
C PRO A 94 9.01 -3.69 -1.77
N LYS A 95 8.43 -2.50 -1.84
CA LYS A 95 7.93 -1.76 -0.67
C LYS A 95 6.43 -1.95 -0.43
N LEU A 96 5.73 -2.56 -1.38
CA LEU A 96 4.30 -2.83 -1.23
C LEU A 96 4.05 -3.94 -0.22
N SER A 97 2.81 -4.01 0.27
CA SER A 97 2.40 -5.04 1.21
C SER A 97 2.69 -6.44 0.66
N PRO A 98 3.39 -7.30 1.41
CA PRO A 98 3.64 -8.68 0.98
C PRO A 98 2.37 -9.54 0.95
N VAL A 99 1.25 -9.04 1.45
CA VAL A 99 -0.08 -9.67 1.33
C VAL A 99 -0.55 -9.68 -0.12
N LEU A 100 -0.13 -8.70 -0.93
CA LEU A 100 -0.51 -8.60 -2.33
C LEU A 100 0.29 -9.59 -3.19
N ASN A 101 -0.39 -10.25 -4.14
CA ASN A 101 0.30 -11.03 -5.17
C ASN A 101 0.93 -10.11 -6.22
N ASP A 102 1.74 -10.67 -7.14
CA ASP A 102 2.46 -9.88 -8.14
C ASP A 102 1.53 -9.08 -9.05
N SER A 103 0.42 -9.67 -9.47
CA SER A 103 -0.58 -8.99 -10.29
C SER A 103 -1.19 -7.78 -9.59
N LYS A 104 -1.55 -7.94 -8.32
CA LYS A 104 -2.11 -6.84 -7.52
C LYS A 104 -1.08 -5.75 -7.24
N LYS A 105 0.18 -6.11 -7.05
CA LYS A 105 1.27 -5.14 -6.88
C LYS A 105 1.44 -4.28 -8.13
N LYS A 106 1.45 -4.90 -9.32
CA LYS A 106 1.52 -4.18 -10.59
C LYS A 106 0.31 -3.28 -10.81
N ASN A 107 -0.89 -3.74 -10.47
CA ASN A 107 -2.10 -2.94 -10.54
C ASN A 107 -2.04 -1.73 -9.59
N LYS A 108 -1.47 -1.90 -8.41
CA LYS A 108 -1.28 -0.80 -7.46
C LYS A 108 -0.39 0.28 -8.05
N VAL A 109 0.72 -0.08 -8.67
CA VAL A 109 1.62 0.88 -9.33
C VAL A 109 0.88 1.59 -10.47
N THR A 110 0.13 0.85 -11.30
CA THR A 110 -0.68 1.44 -12.38
C THR A 110 -1.66 2.48 -11.84
N ASN A 111 -2.34 2.16 -10.75
CA ASN A 111 -3.31 3.08 -10.14
C ASN A 111 -2.63 4.34 -9.58
N LEU A 112 -1.47 4.19 -8.93
CA LEU A 112 -0.70 5.33 -8.42
C LEU A 112 -0.26 6.27 -9.54
N LEU A 113 0.23 5.72 -10.66
CA LEU A 113 0.62 6.51 -11.82
C LEU A 113 -0.58 7.21 -12.46
N THR A 114 -1.71 6.53 -12.55
CA THR A 114 -2.97 7.10 -13.07
C THR A 114 -3.41 8.28 -12.21
N TYR A 115 -3.40 8.14 -10.90
CA TYR A 115 -3.77 9.23 -9.98
C TYR A 115 -2.83 10.43 -10.14
N LEU A 116 -1.52 10.21 -10.20
CA LEU A 116 -0.55 11.28 -10.37
C LEU A 116 -0.73 12.00 -11.72
N ARG A 117 -1.04 11.26 -12.77
CA ARG A 117 -1.33 11.84 -14.09
C ARG A 117 -2.62 12.67 -14.06
N LEU A 118 -3.67 12.17 -13.46
CA LEU A 118 -4.94 12.89 -13.33
C LEU A 118 -4.82 14.12 -12.43
N GLU A 119 -3.94 14.08 -11.44
CA GLU A 119 -3.63 15.24 -10.59
C GLU A 119 -2.74 16.27 -11.31
N GLY A 120 -2.30 15.99 -12.53
CA GLY A 120 -1.47 16.91 -13.31
C GLY A 120 -0.03 17.00 -12.86
N LYS A 121 0.50 16.00 -12.15
CA LYS A 121 1.85 16.00 -11.60
C LYS A 121 2.88 15.30 -12.46
N ILE A 122 2.45 14.34 -13.26
CA ILE A 122 3.30 13.61 -14.22
C ILE A 122 2.59 13.47 -15.55
N LYS A 123 3.38 13.21 -16.60
CA LYS A 123 2.85 12.93 -17.94
C LYS A 123 3.56 11.73 -18.55
N SER A 124 2.82 11.02 -19.39
CA SER A 124 3.32 9.91 -20.18
C SER A 124 3.97 10.43 -21.45
N LEU A 125 5.10 9.86 -21.84
CA LEU A 125 5.85 10.17 -23.06
C LEU A 125 5.93 8.94 -23.97
N PRO A 126 6.20 9.12 -25.29
CA PRO A 126 6.46 8.00 -26.17
C PRO A 126 7.60 7.11 -25.66
N GLY A 127 7.47 5.78 -25.85
CA GLY A 127 8.46 4.82 -25.37
C GLY A 127 8.25 4.38 -23.92
N TYR A 128 7.02 4.52 -23.41
CA TYR A 128 6.66 4.14 -22.04
C TYR A 128 7.46 4.86 -20.96
N LEU A 129 7.78 6.13 -21.23
CA LEU A 129 8.49 7.00 -20.30
C LEU A 129 7.51 7.88 -19.50
N TRP A 130 7.91 8.22 -18.28
CA TRP A 130 7.19 9.15 -17.43
C TRP A 130 8.09 10.34 -17.08
N GLU A 131 7.50 11.52 -17.03
CA GLU A 131 8.18 12.77 -16.73
C GLU A 131 7.33 13.62 -15.80
N LYS A 132 7.99 14.39 -14.94
CA LYS A 132 7.29 15.36 -14.09
C LYS A 132 6.84 16.57 -14.94
N ILE A 133 5.62 17.02 -14.69
CA ILE A 133 5.09 18.23 -15.28
C ILE A 133 5.71 19.47 -14.63
#